data_01762c1aa868710d0464514d7f1a4221
#
_entry.id   01762c1aa868710d0464514d7f1a4221
#
_cell.length_a   1.000
_cell.length_b   1.000
_cell.length_c   1.000
_cell.angle_alpha   90.00
_cell.angle_beta   90.00
_cell.angle_gamma   90.00
#
_symmetry.space_group_name_H-M   'P 1'
#
loop_
_entity.id
_entity.type
_entity.pdbx_description
1 polymer ?
#
loop_
_entity_poly.entity_id
_entity_poly.type
_entity_poly.pdbx_seq_one_letter_code
_entity_poly.pdbx_strand_id
1 'polypeptide(L)'
;MRSALLLLVLAPLALAAGARAQTVGPSDTAGPIQISGFVPDNICTLGDLSDGDNLFDVGVMIDTATGLLRPDLSAPPKVLTGTQCSSRSQLTIAATTMTAQAFTTTPPPGFSRGVDYTATASGWTPTSASYATGSSVNTGATQVRETAGAADITISLSNFATAGGDALHPVADDTYQGAVVVTLAAAS
;
A
#
# COMPACT_ATOMS: atom_id res chain seq x y z
N MET A 1 -69.23 100.93 -1.67
CA MET A 1 -70.43 100.44 -2.37
C MET A 1 -70.02 99.14 -3.10
N ARG A 2 -70.64 98.07 -2.77
CA ARG A 2 -70.67 96.75 -3.40
C ARG A 2 -69.33 96.01 -3.56
N SER A 3 -69.05 95.22 -2.52
CA SER A 3 -68.02 94.20 -2.47
C SER A 3 -68.49 92.99 -3.28
N ALA A 4 -67.66 92.47 -4.10
CA ALA A 4 -67.80 91.13 -4.68
C ALA A 4 -66.77 90.20 -4.07
N LEU A 5 -67.29 89.29 -3.31
CA LEU A 5 -66.51 88.20 -2.63
C LEU A 5 -66.28 87.08 -3.63
N LEU A 6 -65.02 86.81 -3.98
CA LEU A 6 -64.64 85.73 -4.86
C LEU A 6 -64.16 84.58 -3.98
N LEU A 7 -64.98 83.51 -3.85
CA LEU A 7 -64.60 82.30 -3.20
C LEU A 7 -63.70 81.43 -4.12
N LEU A 8 -62.49 81.29 -3.70
CA LEU A 8 -61.53 80.37 -4.37
C LEU A 8 -61.64 78.97 -3.72
N VAL A 9 -62.19 78.04 -4.46
CA VAL A 9 -62.30 76.65 -4.05
C VAL A 9 -60.98 75.97 -4.41
N LEU A 10 -60.17 75.61 -3.39
CA LEU A 10 -59.01 74.79 -3.54
C LEU A 10 -59.48 73.33 -3.55
N ALA A 11 -59.29 72.61 -4.66
CA ALA A 11 -59.45 71.18 -4.76
C ALA A 11 -58.12 70.50 -4.39
N PRO A 12 -58.11 69.52 -3.48
CA PRO A 12 -56.91 68.75 -3.22
C PRO A 12 -56.70 67.74 -4.35
N LEU A 13 -55.54 67.81 -5.02
CA LEU A 13 -55.03 66.79 -5.92
C LEU A 13 -54.53 65.62 -5.09
N ALA A 14 -55.28 64.55 -5.04
CA ALA A 14 -54.82 63.30 -4.48
C ALA A 14 -53.86 62.64 -5.48
N LEU A 15 -52.55 62.70 -5.20
CA LEU A 15 -51.56 61.85 -5.90
C LEU A 15 -51.76 60.37 -5.45
N ALA A 16 -52.42 59.57 -6.26
CA ALA A 16 -52.42 58.13 -6.14
C ALA A 16 -51.03 57.67 -6.58
N ALA A 17 -50.18 57.41 -5.58
CA ALA A 17 -48.96 56.65 -5.80
C ALA A 17 -49.31 55.20 -6.22
N GLY A 18 -49.31 54.97 -7.52
CA GLY A 18 -49.47 53.62 -8.05
C GLY A 18 -48.33 52.70 -7.54
N ALA A 19 -48.63 51.88 -6.58
CA ALA A 19 -47.75 50.73 -6.23
C ALA A 19 -47.61 49.87 -7.48
N ARG A 20 -46.47 49.97 -8.13
CA ARG A 20 -46.09 49.01 -9.18
C ARG A 20 -45.84 47.69 -8.46
N ALA A 21 -46.73 46.75 -8.63
CA ALA A 21 -46.46 45.38 -8.30
C ALA A 21 -45.24 44.97 -9.15
N GLN A 22 -44.11 44.72 -8.50
CA GLN A 22 -43.00 44.04 -9.14
C GLN A 22 -43.49 42.63 -9.46
N THR A 23 -43.75 42.34 -10.70
CA THR A 23 -43.83 40.97 -11.19
C THR A 23 -42.45 40.37 -11.00
N VAL A 24 -42.32 39.53 -9.99
CA VAL A 24 -41.18 38.63 -9.90
C VAL A 24 -41.23 37.75 -11.15
N GLY A 25 -40.36 38.02 -12.09
CA GLY A 25 -40.22 37.20 -13.29
C GLY A 25 -39.91 35.77 -12.88
N PRO A 26 -40.18 34.79 -13.71
CA PRO A 26 -39.84 33.40 -13.42
C PRO A 26 -38.35 33.38 -13.07
N SER A 27 -38.02 32.76 -11.91
CA SER A 27 -36.64 32.58 -11.49
C SER A 27 -35.94 31.72 -12.56
N ASP A 28 -35.02 32.35 -13.28
CA ASP A 28 -34.20 31.67 -14.26
C ASP A 28 -33.15 30.86 -13.48
N THR A 29 -33.37 29.57 -13.42
CA THR A 29 -32.40 28.64 -12.77
C THR A 29 -31.43 28.24 -13.87
N ALA A 30 -30.17 28.65 -13.77
CA ALA A 30 -29.13 28.12 -14.63
C ALA A 30 -29.14 26.61 -14.54
N GLY A 31 -29.12 25.94 -15.69
CA GLY A 31 -29.03 24.49 -15.74
C GLY A 31 -27.82 23.95 -14.96
N PRO A 32 -27.81 22.68 -14.55
CA PRO A 32 -26.72 22.13 -13.77
C PRO A 32 -25.39 22.28 -14.54
N ILE A 33 -24.40 22.88 -13.88
CA ILE A 33 -23.03 22.95 -14.40
C ILE A 33 -22.41 21.58 -14.12
N GLN A 34 -22.08 20.85 -15.20
CA GLN A 34 -21.42 19.54 -15.08
C GLN A 34 -19.93 19.76 -14.78
N ILE A 35 -19.45 19.04 -13.77
CA ILE A 35 -18.03 18.94 -13.45
C ILE A 35 -17.60 17.52 -13.86
N SER A 36 -16.62 17.41 -14.78
CA SER A 36 -16.04 16.14 -15.17
C SER A 36 -14.56 16.15 -14.83
N GLY A 37 -14.07 15.04 -14.33
CA GLY A 37 -12.66 14.78 -14.04
C GLY A 37 -12.28 13.37 -14.46
N PHE A 38 -11.01 13.15 -14.72
CA PHE A 38 -10.47 11.86 -15.08
C PHE A 38 -9.35 11.52 -14.10
N VAL A 39 -9.40 10.32 -13.53
CA VAL A 39 -8.30 9.72 -12.77
C VAL A 39 -7.70 8.63 -13.68
N PRO A 40 -6.41 8.71 -14.04
CA PRO A 40 -5.78 7.67 -14.82
C PRO A 40 -5.96 6.31 -14.15
N ASP A 41 -6.31 5.30 -14.93
CA ASP A 41 -6.52 3.95 -14.42
C ASP A 41 -5.22 3.38 -13.84
N ASN A 42 -5.33 2.65 -12.73
CA ASN A 42 -4.36 1.70 -12.24
C ASN A 42 -3.00 2.26 -11.80
N ILE A 43 -3.00 3.28 -10.96
CA ILE A 43 -1.77 3.75 -10.30
C ILE A 43 -1.58 2.94 -9.01
N CYS A 44 -0.47 2.18 -8.94
CA CYS A 44 0.01 1.57 -7.72
C CYS A 44 1.38 2.15 -7.36
N THR A 45 1.55 2.55 -6.11
CA THR A 45 2.82 3.00 -5.55
C THR A 45 3.17 2.09 -4.38
N LEU A 46 4.31 1.43 -4.46
CA LEU A 46 4.87 0.70 -3.33
C LEU A 46 5.54 1.71 -2.39
N GLY A 47 5.30 1.57 -1.10
CA GLY A 47 5.86 2.46 -0.10
C GLY A 47 7.35 2.28 0.15
N ASP A 48 7.92 3.18 0.92
CA ASP A 48 9.32 3.12 1.34
C ASP A 48 9.47 2.34 2.66
N LEU A 49 10.69 1.79 2.89
CA LEU A 49 11.01 1.15 4.16
C LEU A 49 11.00 2.17 5.29
N SER A 50 10.25 1.87 6.35
CA SER A 50 10.03 2.78 7.49
C SER A 50 11.30 3.11 8.26
N ASP A 51 12.27 2.20 8.28
CA ASP A 51 13.58 2.35 8.96
C ASP A 51 14.71 2.74 8.01
N GLY A 52 14.43 2.82 6.69
CA GLY A 52 15.42 3.12 5.67
C GLY A 52 16.48 2.03 5.46
N ASP A 53 16.40 0.92 6.23
CA ASP A 53 17.31 -0.21 6.16
C ASP A 53 16.67 -1.37 5.39
N ASN A 54 17.34 -1.84 4.35
CA ASN A 54 16.90 -2.95 3.51
C ASN A 54 17.52 -4.30 3.87
N LEU A 55 18.18 -4.41 5.03
CA LEU A 55 18.83 -5.62 5.50
C LEU A 55 17.99 -6.35 6.55
N PHE A 56 17.73 -7.65 6.33
CA PHE A 56 17.31 -8.58 7.36
C PHE A 56 18.53 -9.23 7.99
N ASP A 57 18.94 -8.76 9.15
CA ASP A 57 20.02 -9.38 9.90
C ASP A 57 19.46 -10.49 10.78
N VAL A 58 19.85 -11.74 10.53
CA VAL A 58 19.46 -12.91 11.32
C VAL A 58 20.51 -13.27 12.37
N GLY A 59 21.64 -12.57 12.42
CA GLY A 59 22.71 -12.79 13.38
C GLY A 59 23.44 -14.12 13.20
N VAL A 60 23.89 -14.71 14.31
CA VAL A 60 24.58 -16.00 14.31
C VAL A 60 23.61 -17.14 14.03
N MET A 61 23.80 -17.82 12.90
CA MET A 61 22.82 -18.79 12.38
C MET A 61 22.98 -20.20 12.97
N ILE A 62 24.15 -20.55 13.51
CA ILE A 62 24.43 -21.91 14.01
C ILE A 62 24.41 -21.97 15.54
N ASP A 63 23.99 -23.11 16.06
CA ASP A 63 24.24 -23.52 17.44
C ASP A 63 25.67 -24.05 17.53
N THR A 64 26.52 -23.38 18.30
CA THR A 64 27.93 -23.73 18.43
C THR A 64 28.20 -25.06 19.14
N ALA A 65 27.23 -25.60 19.87
CA ALA A 65 27.34 -26.91 20.52
C ALA A 65 27.09 -28.05 19.56
N THR A 66 26.18 -27.88 18.60
CA THR A 66 25.78 -28.91 17.65
C THR A 66 26.31 -28.67 16.25
N GLY A 67 26.66 -27.45 15.88
CA GLY A 67 27.03 -27.06 14.52
C GLY A 67 25.84 -27.03 13.54
N LEU A 68 24.61 -27.26 14.01
CA LEU A 68 23.40 -27.22 13.22
C LEU A 68 22.81 -25.80 13.17
N LEU A 69 21.90 -25.60 12.25
CA LEU A 69 21.13 -24.37 12.17
C LEU A 69 20.30 -24.16 13.45
N ARG A 70 20.27 -22.96 14.00
CA ARG A 70 19.48 -22.67 15.20
C ARG A 70 17.99 -22.68 14.85
N PRO A 71 17.14 -23.32 15.69
CA PRO A 71 15.70 -23.39 15.45
C PRO A 71 14.97 -22.08 15.77
N ASP A 72 15.61 -21.14 16.49
CA ASP A 72 15.05 -19.87 16.96
C ASP A 72 15.48 -18.66 16.11
N LEU A 73 15.95 -18.89 14.88
CA LEU A 73 16.35 -17.82 13.98
C LEU A 73 15.18 -16.91 13.66
N SER A 74 15.42 -15.62 13.76
CA SER A 74 14.46 -14.57 13.43
C SER A 74 15.19 -13.32 13.00
N ALA A 75 14.50 -12.46 12.23
CA ALA A 75 14.93 -11.10 11.94
C ALA A 75 13.78 -10.15 12.24
N PRO A 76 14.07 -8.90 12.68
CA PRO A 76 13.05 -7.89 12.81
C PRO A 76 12.28 -7.70 11.50
N PRO A 77 10.93 -7.60 11.53
CA PRO A 77 10.16 -7.37 10.31
C PRO A 77 10.48 -6.00 9.72
N LYS A 78 10.35 -5.89 8.40
CA LYS A 78 10.46 -4.62 7.66
C LYS A 78 9.08 -4.15 7.24
N VAL A 79 8.84 -2.84 7.30
CA VAL A 79 7.54 -2.26 6.96
C VAL A 79 7.71 -1.28 5.79
N LEU A 80 6.94 -1.49 4.73
CA LEU A 80 6.79 -0.56 3.62
C LEU A 80 5.60 0.35 3.94
N THR A 81 5.86 1.64 4.18
CA THR A 81 4.87 2.64 4.57
C THR A 81 4.47 3.51 3.39
N GLY A 82 3.19 3.91 3.33
CA GLY A 82 2.69 4.77 2.25
C GLY A 82 2.36 4.02 0.96
N THR A 83 2.16 2.71 1.02
CA THR A 83 1.73 1.90 -0.11
C THR A 83 0.28 2.20 -0.47
N GLN A 84 -0.01 2.40 -1.77
CA GLN A 84 -1.36 2.70 -2.24
C GLN A 84 -1.60 2.22 -3.67
N CYS A 85 -2.85 1.86 -3.99
CA CYS A 85 -3.33 1.59 -5.34
C CYS A 85 -4.69 2.25 -5.57
N SER A 86 -4.88 2.85 -6.74
CA SER A 86 -6.14 3.50 -7.15
C SER A 86 -7.22 2.52 -7.62
N SER A 87 -6.88 1.23 -7.76
CA SER A 87 -7.76 0.18 -8.27
C SER A 87 -7.44 -1.18 -7.65
N ARG A 88 -8.07 -2.23 -8.18
CA ARG A 88 -7.72 -3.64 -7.93
C ARG A 88 -6.22 -3.85 -8.14
N SER A 89 -5.57 -4.59 -7.24
CA SER A 89 -4.12 -4.75 -7.26
C SER A 89 -3.68 -6.16 -6.88
N GLN A 90 -2.48 -6.51 -7.33
CA GLN A 90 -1.84 -7.78 -7.06
C GLN A 90 -0.53 -7.54 -6.31
N LEU A 91 -0.39 -8.19 -5.16
CA LEU A 91 0.84 -8.24 -4.39
C LEU A 91 1.53 -9.57 -4.66
N THR A 92 2.81 -9.53 -5.06
CA THR A 92 3.63 -10.72 -5.27
C THR A 92 4.89 -10.62 -4.42
N ILE A 93 5.26 -11.71 -3.75
CA ILE A 93 6.52 -11.85 -3.04
C ILE A 93 7.34 -12.96 -3.68
N ALA A 94 8.64 -12.73 -3.85
CA ALA A 94 9.61 -13.73 -4.28
C ALA A 94 10.83 -13.66 -3.37
N ALA A 95 11.49 -14.79 -3.17
CA ALA A 95 12.69 -14.86 -2.35
C ALA A 95 13.70 -15.85 -2.93
N THR A 96 14.97 -15.69 -2.59
CA THR A 96 16.05 -16.60 -2.94
C THR A 96 16.66 -17.20 -1.68
N THR A 97 17.00 -18.48 -1.73
CA THR A 97 17.75 -19.17 -0.65
C THR A 97 18.98 -18.35 -0.26
N MET A 98 19.21 -18.16 1.03
CA MET A 98 20.47 -17.59 1.52
C MET A 98 21.61 -18.56 1.23
N THR A 99 22.66 -18.10 0.58
CA THR A 99 23.82 -18.93 0.22
C THR A 99 25.12 -18.34 0.75
N ALA A 100 26.02 -19.22 1.17
CA ALA A 100 27.39 -18.88 1.53
C ALA A 100 28.10 -18.19 0.35
N GLN A 101 28.73 -17.06 0.58
CA GLN A 101 29.31 -16.19 -0.47
C GLN A 101 30.78 -16.50 -0.73
N ALA A 102 31.57 -16.74 0.31
CA ALA A 102 32.98 -17.07 0.18
C ALA A 102 33.18 -18.58 -0.16
N PHE A 103 32.33 -19.46 0.36
CA PHE A 103 32.37 -20.88 0.07
C PHE A 103 31.69 -21.20 -1.26
N THR A 104 32.45 -21.28 -2.35
CA THR A 104 31.92 -21.44 -3.72
C THR A 104 31.98 -22.85 -4.27
N THR A 105 32.68 -23.78 -3.59
CA THR A 105 32.82 -25.20 -4.01
C THR A 105 31.62 -26.06 -3.57
N THR A 106 31.56 -27.28 -4.08
CA THR A 106 30.56 -28.26 -3.60
C THR A 106 30.83 -28.61 -2.15
N PRO A 107 29.82 -28.48 -1.26
CA PRO A 107 29.99 -28.89 0.14
C PRO A 107 30.34 -30.38 0.29
N PRO A 108 31.16 -30.73 1.27
CA PRO A 108 31.39 -32.15 1.58
C PRO A 108 30.11 -32.82 2.08
N PRO A 109 30.06 -34.17 2.08
CA PRO A 109 28.93 -34.89 2.65
C PRO A 109 28.61 -34.44 4.09
N GLY A 110 27.32 -34.25 4.39
CA GLY A 110 26.86 -33.77 5.71
C GLY A 110 26.83 -32.25 5.85
N PHE A 111 27.21 -31.49 4.80
CA PHE A 111 27.17 -30.02 4.81
C PHE A 111 26.31 -29.44 3.70
N SER A 112 25.82 -28.24 3.94
CA SER A 112 25.09 -27.43 2.97
C SER A 112 25.63 -25.99 2.93
N ARG A 113 25.60 -25.36 1.76
CA ARG A 113 25.93 -23.95 1.58
C ARG A 113 24.71 -23.05 1.52
N GLY A 114 23.52 -23.61 1.71
CA GLY A 114 22.25 -22.89 1.60
C GLY A 114 21.44 -22.95 2.89
N VAL A 115 20.72 -21.88 3.17
CA VAL A 115 19.67 -21.81 4.20
C VAL A 115 18.40 -21.31 3.55
N ASP A 116 17.37 -22.14 3.59
CA ASP A 116 16.03 -21.82 3.13
C ASP A 116 15.23 -21.11 4.22
N TYR A 117 14.24 -20.34 3.80
CA TYR A 117 13.33 -19.62 4.69
C TYR A 117 12.01 -19.36 3.99
N THR A 118 11.03 -18.91 4.75
CA THR A 118 9.75 -18.42 4.24
C THR A 118 9.70 -16.90 4.41
N ALA A 119 9.52 -16.18 3.30
CA ALA A 119 9.24 -14.74 3.31
C ALA A 119 7.73 -14.52 3.20
N THR A 120 7.18 -13.64 4.04
CA THR A 120 5.75 -13.32 4.09
C THR A 120 5.54 -11.83 4.01
N ALA A 121 4.64 -11.38 3.12
CA ALA A 121 4.18 -10.00 3.02
C ALA A 121 2.71 -9.92 3.45
N SER A 122 2.44 -9.16 4.50
CA SER A 122 1.12 -9.02 5.14
C SER A 122 0.65 -7.57 5.22
N GLY A 123 -0.64 -7.35 5.51
CA GLY A 123 -1.22 -6.01 5.68
C GLY A 123 -1.88 -5.43 4.43
N TRP A 124 -1.51 -5.87 3.24
CA TRP A 124 -2.09 -5.39 1.97
C TRP A 124 -3.34 -6.14 1.55
N THR A 125 -3.31 -7.45 1.62
CA THR A 125 -4.39 -8.36 1.23
C THR A 125 -4.95 -9.10 2.45
N PRO A 126 -6.21 -9.58 2.43
CA PRO A 126 -6.79 -10.34 3.54
C PRO A 126 -5.98 -11.59 3.91
N THR A 127 -5.40 -12.25 2.90
CA THR A 127 -4.46 -13.35 3.07
C THR A 127 -3.06 -12.86 2.72
N SER A 128 -2.07 -13.14 3.56
CA SER A 128 -0.69 -12.74 3.32
C SER A 128 -0.11 -13.47 2.11
N ALA A 129 0.70 -12.77 1.32
CA ALA A 129 1.51 -13.40 0.30
C ALA A 129 2.72 -14.09 0.97
N SER A 130 3.04 -15.32 0.55
CA SER A 130 4.08 -16.12 1.19
C SER A 130 4.89 -16.92 0.16
N TYR A 131 6.20 -16.90 0.31
CA TYR A 131 7.15 -17.60 -0.54
C TYR A 131 8.18 -18.39 0.30
N ALA A 132 8.24 -19.70 0.10
CA ALA A 132 9.23 -20.57 0.73
C ALA A 132 10.35 -20.88 -0.28
N THR A 133 11.60 -20.53 0.04
CA THR A 133 12.74 -20.68 -0.88
C THR A 133 13.08 -22.14 -1.16
N GLY A 134 12.87 -23.03 -0.19
CA GLY A 134 13.09 -24.47 -0.34
C GLY A 134 11.96 -25.21 -1.09
N SER A 135 10.88 -24.51 -1.48
CA SER A 135 9.75 -25.11 -2.18
C SER A 135 9.82 -24.87 -3.69
N SER A 136 9.58 -25.91 -4.47
CA SER A 136 9.43 -25.78 -5.92
C SER A 136 8.09 -25.18 -6.35
N VAL A 137 7.11 -25.10 -5.43
CA VAL A 137 5.77 -24.57 -5.70
C VAL A 137 5.37 -23.56 -4.63
N ASN A 138 5.08 -22.34 -5.04
CA ASN A 138 4.71 -21.22 -4.17
C ASN A 138 3.38 -20.60 -4.59
N THR A 139 2.28 -21.35 -4.46
CA THR A 139 0.93 -20.90 -4.85
C THR A 139 0.44 -19.71 -4.03
N GLY A 140 0.96 -19.53 -2.82
CA GLY A 140 0.65 -18.40 -1.94
C GLY A 140 1.43 -17.11 -2.23
N ALA A 141 2.40 -17.14 -3.17
CA ALA A 141 3.30 -16.02 -3.41
C ALA A 141 2.60 -14.78 -4.01
N THR A 142 1.45 -14.96 -4.61
CA THR A 142 0.65 -13.89 -5.22
C THR A 142 -0.72 -13.82 -4.57
N GLN A 143 -1.11 -12.62 -4.16
CA GLN A 143 -2.41 -12.33 -3.57
C GLN A 143 -3.03 -11.10 -4.21
N VAL A 144 -4.37 -11.06 -4.25
CA VAL A 144 -5.13 -9.99 -4.89
C VAL A 144 -5.93 -9.20 -3.85
N ARG A 145 -5.89 -7.88 -3.99
CA ARG A 145 -6.81 -6.96 -3.33
C ARG A 145 -7.81 -6.45 -4.35
N GLU A 146 -9.09 -6.71 -4.13
CA GLU A 146 -10.15 -6.45 -5.10
C GLU A 146 -10.54 -4.96 -5.22
N THR A 147 -10.11 -4.12 -4.28
CA THR A 147 -10.49 -2.70 -4.21
C THR A 147 -9.28 -1.79 -4.12
N ALA A 148 -9.45 -0.55 -4.56
CA ALA A 148 -8.51 0.53 -4.27
C ALA A 148 -8.26 0.65 -2.76
N GLY A 149 -7.08 1.14 -2.39
CA GLY A 149 -6.78 1.40 -0.99
C GLY A 149 -5.33 1.79 -0.73
N ALA A 150 -5.09 2.16 0.51
CA ALA A 150 -3.78 2.42 1.06
C ALA A 150 -3.60 1.60 2.35
N ALA A 151 -2.43 0.99 2.53
CA ALA A 151 -2.07 0.25 3.73
C ALA A 151 -0.56 0.00 3.75
N ASP A 152 0.00 -0.20 4.93
CA ASP A 152 1.39 -0.60 5.07
C ASP A 152 1.53 -2.11 4.79
N ILE A 153 2.70 -2.49 4.27
CA ILE A 153 3.05 -3.89 4.03
C ILE A 153 4.16 -4.28 5.00
N THR A 154 3.90 -5.29 5.82
CA THR A 154 4.90 -5.86 6.71
C THR A 154 5.51 -7.10 6.08
N ILE A 155 6.84 -7.11 5.95
CA ILE A 155 7.63 -8.23 5.44
C ILE A 155 8.32 -8.90 6.61
N SER A 156 8.13 -10.22 6.75
CA SER A 156 8.73 -11.03 7.80
C SER A 156 9.38 -12.29 7.24
N LEU A 157 10.40 -12.79 7.93
CA LEU A 157 11.09 -14.04 7.63
C LEU A 157 10.83 -15.06 8.73
N SER A 158 10.65 -16.31 8.34
CA SER A 158 10.37 -17.43 9.26
C SER A 158 10.78 -18.77 8.66
N ASN A 159 10.62 -19.84 9.43
CA ASN A 159 10.86 -21.22 8.99
C ASN A 159 12.23 -21.44 8.35
N PHE A 160 13.28 -20.93 9.01
CA PHE A 160 14.64 -21.15 8.55
C PHE A 160 15.00 -22.63 8.66
N ALA A 161 15.57 -23.18 7.59
CA ALA A 161 15.97 -24.59 7.49
C ALA A 161 17.25 -24.71 6.65
N THR A 162 18.09 -25.67 6.95
CA THR A 162 19.26 -25.91 6.11
C THR A 162 18.82 -26.52 4.77
N ALA A 163 19.24 -25.90 3.67
CA ALA A 163 18.87 -26.36 2.33
C ALA A 163 19.38 -27.80 2.11
N GLY A 164 18.45 -28.71 1.75
CA GLY A 164 18.71 -30.12 1.59
C GLY A 164 18.43 -30.99 2.82
N GLY A 165 18.10 -30.37 3.97
CA GLY A 165 17.63 -31.06 5.17
C GLY A 165 18.28 -30.59 6.47
N ASP A 166 17.51 -30.63 7.56
CA ASP A 166 17.89 -30.09 8.86
C ASP A 166 19.04 -30.82 9.55
N ALA A 167 19.37 -32.03 9.10
CA ALA A 167 20.51 -32.79 9.58
C ALA A 167 21.86 -32.34 8.97
N LEU A 168 21.82 -31.46 7.97
CA LEU A 168 23.04 -30.93 7.34
C LEU A 168 23.57 -29.75 8.14
N HIS A 169 24.89 -29.63 8.21
CA HIS A 169 25.56 -28.51 8.83
C HIS A 169 25.74 -27.37 7.79
N PRO A 170 25.40 -26.12 8.11
CA PRO A 170 25.83 -24.99 7.29
C PRO A 170 27.37 -24.95 7.19
N VAL A 171 27.91 -24.72 5.98
CA VAL A 171 29.35 -24.49 5.83
C VAL A 171 29.77 -23.23 6.55
N ALA A 172 31.00 -23.20 7.08
CA ALA A 172 31.51 -21.97 7.69
C ALA A 172 31.72 -20.90 6.62
N ASP A 173 31.04 -19.78 6.79
CA ASP A 173 31.13 -18.59 5.93
C ASP A 173 30.72 -17.35 6.73
N ASP A 174 31.46 -16.29 6.60
CA ASP A 174 31.16 -15.03 7.31
C ASP A 174 29.93 -14.31 6.73
N THR A 175 29.50 -14.69 5.51
CA THR A 175 28.42 -14.02 4.81
C THR A 175 27.51 -15.00 4.09
N TYR A 176 26.29 -15.11 4.57
CA TYR A 176 25.17 -15.74 3.85
C TYR A 176 24.26 -14.67 3.29
N GLN A 177 23.95 -14.73 2.01
CA GLN A 177 23.10 -13.75 1.34
C GLN A 177 21.95 -14.41 0.60
N GLY A 178 20.78 -13.80 0.73
CA GLY A 178 19.56 -14.05 -0.03
C GLY A 178 18.89 -12.72 -0.32
N ALA A 179 17.78 -12.76 -1.06
CA ALA A 179 17.01 -11.57 -1.38
C ALA A 179 15.52 -11.85 -1.25
N VAL A 180 14.76 -10.83 -0.84
CA VAL A 180 13.31 -10.80 -0.90
C VAL A 180 12.89 -9.66 -1.81
N VAL A 181 12.02 -9.95 -2.76
CA VAL A 181 11.47 -8.97 -3.70
C VAL A 181 9.96 -8.91 -3.52
N VAL A 182 9.44 -7.72 -3.27
CA VAL A 182 8.00 -7.45 -3.20
C VAL A 182 7.61 -6.61 -4.41
N THR A 183 6.58 -7.06 -5.11
CA THR A 183 6.04 -6.37 -6.28
C THR A 183 4.56 -6.08 -6.05
N LEU A 184 4.18 -4.84 -6.27
CA LEU A 184 2.79 -4.39 -6.26
C LEU A 184 2.43 -3.89 -7.66
N ALA A 185 1.41 -4.47 -8.24
CA ALA A 185 0.95 -4.12 -9.58
C ALA A 185 -0.57 -3.94 -9.59
N ALA A 186 -1.07 -3.13 -10.52
CA ALA A 186 -2.48 -3.13 -10.84
C ALA A 186 -2.88 -4.49 -11.40
N ALA A 187 -4.02 -5.02 -10.96
CA ALA A 187 -4.58 -6.26 -11.48
C ALA A 187 -5.66 -5.96 -12.52
N SER A 188 -5.58 -6.63 -13.64
CA SER A 188 -6.60 -6.58 -14.70
C SER A 188 -7.83 -7.42 -14.36
#